data_aa730a1592a9dc9ce502f8ca44e4796e
#
_entry.id   aa730a1592a9dc9ce502f8ca44e4796e
#
_cell.length_a   1.000
_cell.length_b   1.000
_cell.length_c   1.000
_cell.angle_alpha   90.00
_cell.angle_beta   90.00
_cell.angle_gamma   90.00
#
_symmetry.space_group_name_H-M   'P 1'
#
loop_
_entity.id
_entity.type
_entity.pdbx_description
1 polymer ?
#
loop_
_entity_poly.entity_id
_entity_poly.type
_entity_poly.pdbx_seq_one_letter_code
_entity_poly.pdbx_strand_id
1 'polypeptide(L)'
;MTYKKTTAVIFEKPGKLEVREASLRAPAANECLVESDWSGISTGTERLMLTGEMPSFPGLGYPLIPGYETVGKVVESPDGSELRPGTHVFAPGSVGFTDARNLFGGSARHIICPEDRLIPLPKKLGSEGVLLALAATALHALRRCEQKGPPELIIGHGVLGQLLARLTRIIHGTIPTVWERDPARRPAGLDYAVYDACQDPRHD
;
A
#
# COMPACT_ATOMS: atom_id res chain seq x y z
N MET A 1 27.56 10.37 3.94
CA MET A 1 28.27 9.08 3.71
C MET A 1 27.24 8.02 3.37
N THR A 2 27.47 7.17 2.36
CA THR A 2 26.58 6.05 2.02
C THR A 2 26.81 4.91 3.00
N TYR A 3 25.75 4.49 3.70
CA TYR A 3 25.79 3.34 4.60
C TYR A 3 25.63 2.03 3.85
N LYS A 4 24.64 1.99 2.92
CA LYS A 4 24.31 0.78 2.15
C LYS A 4 23.88 1.14 0.74
N LYS A 5 24.26 0.31 -0.23
CA LYS A 5 23.66 0.29 -1.57
C LYS A 5 22.47 -0.68 -1.57
N THR A 6 21.43 -0.32 -2.31
CA THR A 6 20.23 -1.13 -2.45
C THR A 6 19.65 -1.01 -3.84
N THR A 7 19.12 -2.09 -4.38
CA THR A 7 18.37 -2.04 -5.64
C THR A 7 17.01 -1.40 -5.40
N ALA A 8 16.64 -0.46 -6.25
CA ALA A 8 15.36 0.26 -6.17
C ALA A 8 14.74 0.47 -7.55
N VAL A 9 13.42 0.58 -7.58
CA VAL A 9 12.67 1.14 -8.73
C VAL A 9 12.72 2.65 -8.63
N ILE A 10 13.17 3.32 -9.67
CA ILE A 10 13.36 4.78 -9.66
C ILE A 10 12.66 5.40 -10.85
N PHE A 11 11.83 6.40 -10.60
CA PHE A 11 11.34 7.30 -11.62
C PHE A 11 12.37 8.41 -11.79
N GLU A 12 13.21 8.30 -12.82
CA GLU A 12 14.31 9.27 -13.09
C GLU A 12 13.76 10.63 -13.50
N LYS A 13 12.71 10.63 -14.28
CA LYS A 13 11.91 11.78 -14.75
C LYS A 13 10.58 11.26 -15.25
N PRO A 14 9.59 12.12 -15.52
CA PRO A 14 8.35 11.72 -16.16
C PRO A 14 8.58 10.84 -17.40
N GLY A 15 7.88 9.71 -17.44
CA GLY A 15 7.96 8.72 -18.51
C GLY A 15 9.21 7.81 -18.49
N LYS A 16 10.12 7.97 -17.51
CA LYS A 16 11.35 7.16 -17.45
C LYS A 16 11.48 6.43 -16.10
N LEU A 17 11.34 5.11 -16.14
CA LEU A 17 11.54 4.19 -15.00
C LEU A 17 12.82 3.40 -15.22
N GLU A 18 13.61 3.26 -14.17
CA GLU A 18 14.81 2.40 -14.12
C GLU A 18 14.80 1.55 -12.86
N VAL A 19 15.46 0.39 -12.95
CA VAL A 19 15.80 -0.41 -11.78
C VAL A 19 17.32 -0.34 -11.65
N ARG A 20 17.79 0.34 -10.60
CA ARG A 20 19.22 0.55 -10.36
C ARG A 20 19.54 0.63 -8.88
N GLU A 21 20.82 0.76 -8.58
CA GLU A 21 21.26 1.02 -7.22
C GLU A 21 20.90 2.43 -6.75
N ALA A 22 20.45 2.50 -5.51
CA ALA A 22 20.24 3.71 -4.73
C ALA A 22 21.09 3.67 -3.45
N SER A 23 21.35 4.83 -2.88
CA SER A 23 22.18 4.99 -1.68
C SER A 23 21.33 5.25 -0.45
N LEU A 24 21.51 4.45 0.60
CA LEU A 24 20.91 4.66 1.91
C LEU A 24 21.96 5.27 2.87
N ARG A 25 21.52 6.20 3.71
CA ARG A 25 22.24 6.62 4.91
C ARG A 25 22.15 5.55 6.01
N ALA A 26 22.90 5.66 7.08
CA ALA A 26 22.68 4.84 8.28
C ALA A 26 21.31 5.15 8.91
N PRO A 27 20.63 4.14 9.50
CA PRO A 27 19.44 4.39 10.32
C PRO A 27 19.76 5.35 11.47
N ALA A 28 18.80 6.22 11.81
CA ALA A 28 18.88 7.03 13.03
C ALA A 28 18.46 6.20 14.26
N ALA A 29 18.60 6.77 15.46
CA ALA A 29 18.36 6.07 16.72
C ALA A 29 16.93 5.53 16.92
N ASN A 30 15.96 6.02 16.14
CA ASN A 30 14.56 5.59 16.18
C ASN A 30 14.10 4.95 14.85
N GLU A 31 15.02 4.47 14.05
CA GLU A 31 14.72 3.92 12.73
C GLU A 31 15.20 2.49 12.59
N CYS A 32 14.44 1.72 11.84
CA CYS A 32 14.78 0.35 11.46
C CYS A 32 15.26 0.28 10.01
N LEU A 33 16.20 -0.63 9.73
CA LEU A 33 16.48 -1.12 8.39
C LEU A 33 15.58 -2.32 8.13
N VAL A 34 14.83 -2.28 7.04
CA VAL A 34 13.91 -3.35 6.63
C VAL A 34 14.36 -3.90 5.28
N GLU A 35 14.44 -5.22 5.14
CA GLU A 35 14.58 -5.91 3.86
C GLU A 35 13.18 -6.23 3.33
N SER A 36 12.85 -5.70 2.15
CA SER A 36 11.54 -5.85 1.51
C SER A 36 11.41 -7.22 0.87
N ASP A 37 10.31 -7.92 1.20
CA ASP A 37 9.90 -9.15 0.52
C ASP A 37 8.94 -8.82 -0.65
N TRP A 38 8.02 -7.87 -0.43
CA TRP A 38 6.98 -7.47 -1.39
C TRP A 38 6.70 -5.97 -1.31
N SER A 39 6.35 -5.37 -2.44
CA SER A 39 5.85 -3.98 -2.49
C SER A 39 4.63 -3.91 -3.41
N GLY A 40 3.55 -3.34 -2.92
CA GLY A 40 2.36 -3.05 -3.72
C GLY A 40 2.63 -1.92 -4.72
N ILE A 41 1.91 -1.92 -5.84
CA ILE A 41 1.97 -0.87 -6.86
C ILE A 41 0.59 -0.21 -6.96
N SER A 42 0.52 1.08 -6.65
CA SER A 42 -0.69 1.87 -6.82
C SER A 42 -0.85 2.30 -8.28
N THR A 43 -1.80 1.68 -8.97
CA THR A 43 -2.09 2.00 -10.38
C THR A 43 -2.66 3.40 -10.59
N GLY A 44 -3.09 4.09 -9.55
CA GLY A 44 -3.50 5.50 -9.57
C GLY A 44 -2.34 6.43 -9.31
N THR A 45 -1.92 6.54 -8.06
CA THR A 45 -0.93 7.51 -7.59
C THR A 45 0.44 7.35 -8.25
N GLU A 46 0.97 6.13 -8.28
CA GLU A 46 2.29 5.87 -8.86
C GLU A 46 2.30 6.04 -10.39
N ARG A 47 1.19 5.72 -11.04
CA ARG A 47 1.03 6.02 -12.48
C ARG A 47 1.11 7.52 -12.75
N LEU A 48 0.40 8.35 -11.98
CA LEU A 48 0.44 9.80 -12.14
C LEU A 48 1.85 10.37 -11.90
N MET A 49 2.59 9.82 -10.93
CA MET A 49 4.00 10.19 -10.71
C MET A 49 4.88 9.75 -11.88
N LEU A 50 4.69 8.54 -12.41
CA LEU A 50 5.46 8.05 -13.55
C LEU A 50 5.19 8.86 -14.83
N THR A 51 3.93 9.20 -15.10
CA THR A 51 3.58 10.00 -16.31
C THR A 51 3.89 11.48 -16.16
N GLY A 52 4.13 11.98 -14.94
CA GLY A 52 4.32 13.39 -14.65
C GLY A 52 3.02 14.20 -14.57
N GLU A 53 1.87 13.51 -14.55
CA GLU A 53 0.54 14.12 -14.44
C GLU A 53 0.11 14.36 -12.98
N MET A 54 0.95 13.97 -12.01
CA MET A 54 0.67 14.21 -10.60
C MET A 54 0.67 15.71 -10.32
N PRO A 55 -0.40 16.29 -9.75
CA PRO A 55 -0.40 17.66 -9.30
C PRO A 55 0.77 17.96 -8.36
N SER A 56 1.37 19.13 -8.48
CA SER A 56 2.50 19.54 -7.65
C SER A 56 2.10 19.60 -6.16
N PHE A 57 2.91 19.01 -5.30
CA PHE A 57 2.78 19.07 -3.85
C PHE A 57 4.17 19.01 -3.19
N PRO A 58 4.31 19.42 -1.91
CA PRO A 58 5.59 19.43 -1.22
C PRO A 58 6.25 18.04 -1.20
N GLY A 59 7.53 17.98 -1.62
CA GLY A 59 8.31 16.75 -1.69
C GLY A 59 8.29 16.05 -3.04
N LEU A 60 7.34 16.33 -3.94
CA LEU A 60 7.35 15.78 -5.30
C LEU A 60 8.55 16.31 -6.08
N GLY A 61 9.26 15.44 -6.73
CA GLY A 61 10.40 15.74 -7.59
C GLY A 61 11.14 14.48 -8.00
N TYR A 62 12.01 14.62 -9.00
CA TYR A 62 12.75 13.50 -9.58
C TYR A 62 14.26 13.68 -9.38
N PRO A 63 15.06 12.60 -9.33
CA PRO A 63 14.61 11.19 -9.31
C PRO A 63 13.87 10.86 -8.02
N LEU A 64 12.85 9.99 -8.09
CA LEU A 64 12.11 9.55 -6.93
C LEU A 64 11.97 8.02 -6.87
N ILE A 65 11.93 7.46 -5.68
CA ILE A 65 11.61 6.06 -5.43
C ILE A 65 10.17 6.00 -4.95
N PRO A 66 9.27 5.34 -5.70
CA PRO A 66 7.85 5.20 -5.33
C PRO A 66 7.65 4.14 -4.25
N GLY A 67 6.40 3.79 -3.97
CA GLY A 67 6.01 2.68 -3.10
C GLY A 67 5.75 3.10 -1.66
N TYR A 68 4.58 2.71 -1.17
CA TYR A 68 4.12 2.96 0.21
C TYR A 68 3.34 1.78 0.81
N GLU A 69 3.44 0.62 0.16
CA GLU A 69 2.76 -0.63 0.52
C GLU A 69 3.79 -1.76 0.58
N THR A 70 4.79 -1.63 1.46
CA THR A 70 5.91 -2.58 1.52
C THR A 70 5.74 -3.53 2.69
N VAL A 71 6.00 -4.80 2.45
CA VAL A 71 6.10 -5.85 3.46
C VAL A 71 7.50 -6.44 3.43
N GLY A 72 8.08 -6.64 4.58
CA GLY A 72 9.44 -7.16 4.69
C GLY A 72 9.79 -7.60 6.10
N LYS A 73 11.08 -7.73 6.34
CA LYS A 73 11.65 -8.13 7.63
C LYS A 73 12.57 -7.03 8.16
N VAL A 74 12.47 -6.76 9.44
CA VAL A 74 13.46 -5.95 10.13
C VAL A 74 14.81 -6.65 10.05
N VAL A 75 15.84 -5.93 9.61
CA VAL A 75 17.24 -6.38 9.56
C VAL A 75 18.03 -5.77 10.71
N GLU A 76 17.81 -4.47 10.95
CA GLU A 76 18.41 -3.72 12.05
C GLU A 76 17.32 -2.88 12.73
N SER A 77 17.38 -2.79 14.04
CA SER A 77 16.48 -2.00 14.87
C SER A 77 17.21 -1.28 15.98
N PRO A 78 16.63 -0.21 16.55
CA PRO A 78 17.20 0.48 17.71
C PRO A 78 17.41 -0.45 18.91
N ASP A 79 18.36 -0.09 19.77
CA ASP A 79 18.54 -0.77 21.05
C ASP A 79 17.26 -0.66 21.90
N GLY A 80 16.81 -1.79 22.44
CA GLY A 80 15.58 -1.85 23.24
C GLY A 80 14.28 -1.90 22.44
N SER A 81 14.32 -1.90 21.11
CA SER A 81 13.15 -2.03 20.25
C SER A 81 12.44 -3.37 20.46
N GLU A 82 11.10 -3.33 20.39
CA GLU A 82 10.28 -4.56 20.32
C GLU A 82 10.33 -5.19 18.93
N LEU A 83 10.65 -4.40 17.89
CA LEU A 83 10.79 -4.86 16.50
C LEU A 83 12.18 -5.45 16.27
N ARG A 84 12.40 -6.66 16.75
CA ARG A 84 13.69 -7.35 16.64
C ARG A 84 13.99 -7.78 15.19
N PRO A 85 15.28 -7.96 14.82
CA PRO A 85 15.65 -8.55 13.55
C PRO A 85 14.88 -9.87 13.28
N GLY A 86 14.35 -10.01 12.07
CA GLY A 86 13.47 -11.11 11.67
C GLY A 86 11.97 -10.85 11.86
N THR A 87 11.55 -9.80 12.59
CA THR A 87 10.15 -9.41 12.70
C THR A 87 9.60 -9.02 11.34
N HIS A 88 8.49 -9.63 10.92
CA HIS A 88 7.78 -9.23 9.70
C HIS A 88 6.96 -7.97 9.97
N VAL A 89 7.06 -7.00 9.06
CA VAL A 89 6.44 -5.69 9.21
C VAL A 89 5.84 -5.19 7.89
N PHE A 90 4.80 -4.39 8.01
CA PHE A 90 4.40 -3.45 6.97
C PHE A 90 5.12 -2.13 7.18
N ALA A 91 5.65 -1.56 6.09
CA ALA A 91 6.32 -0.27 6.07
C ALA A 91 5.65 0.65 5.03
N PRO A 92 5.18 1.85 5.42
CA PRO A 92 4.51 2.78 4.51
C PRO A 92 5.47 3.60 3.65
N GLY A 93 6.73 3.22 3.57
CA GLY A 93 7.77 3.86 2.77
C GLY A 93 9.10 3.97 3.49
N SER A 94 9.99 4.80 2.96
CA SER A 94 11.37 4.99 3.42
C SER A 94 11.71 6.46 3.61
N VAL A 95 12.65 6.75 4.50
CA VAL A 95 13.21 8.09 4.74
C VAL A 95 14.74 8.13 4.53
N GLY A 96 15.34 7.03 4.08
CA GLY A 96 16.78 6.82 4.12
C GLY A 96 17.57 7.10 2.84
N PHE A 97 16.92 7.37 1.70
CA PHE A 97 17.63 7.60 0.44
C PHE A 97 18.31 8.96 0.39
N THR A 98 19.53 8.99 -0.19
CA THR A 98 20.34 10.20 -0.28
C THR A 98 20.55 10.70 -1.70
N ASP A 99 20.25 9.89 -2.70
CA ASP A 99 20.43 10.15 -4.14
C ASP A 99 19.13 10.10 -4.94
N ALA A 100 18.00 10.00 -4.24
CA ALA A 100 16.65 10.10 -4.81
C ALA A 100 15.68 10.68 -3.76
N ARG A 101 14.53 11.17 -4.21
CA ARG A 101 13.45 11.62 -3.31
C ARG A 101 12.84 10.42 -2.59
N ASN A 102 12.59 10.59 -1.28
CA ASN A 102 11.95 9.59 -0.42
C ASN A 102 10.41 9.74 -0.43
N LEU A 103 9.84 9.96 -1.57
CA LEU A 103 8.40 10.09 -1.72
C LEU A 103 7.87 8.83 -2.42
N PHE A 104 7.51 7.97 -1.73
CA PHE A 104 7.34 7.32 -0.51
C PHE A 104 8.50 6.35 -0.18
N GLY A 105 9.24 5.89 -1.19
CA GLY A 105 10.50 5.17 -1.03
C GLY A 105 10.39 3.68 -0.72
N GLY A 106 9.21 3.07 -0.83
CA GLY A 106 9.01 1.67 -0.46
C GLY A 106 9.41 0.64 -1.53
N SER A 107 9.57 1.07 -2.80
CA SER A 107 9.89 0.16 -3.91
C SER A 107 11.40 -0.08 -4.03
N ALA A 108 12.02 -0.58 -2.97
CA ALA A 108 13.44 -0.92 -2.92
C ALA A 108 13.67 -2.17 -2.06
N ARG A 109 14.79 -2.87 -2.32
CA ARG A 109 15.14 -4.09 -1.57
C ARG A 109 15.40 -3.83 -0.09
N HIS A 110 16.02 -2.70 0.24
CA HIS A 110 16.20 -2.26 1.62
C HIS A 110 15.68 -0.84 1.77
N ILE A 111 15.01 -0.60 2.86
CA ILE A 111 14.41 0.69 3.19
C ILE A 111 14.71 1.05 4.65
N ILE A 112 14.74 2.33 4.95
CA ILE A 112 14.84 2.83 6.32
C ILE A 112 13.51 3.49 6.67
N CYS A 113 12.91 3.06 7.77
CA CYS A 113 11.62 3.56 8.22
C CYS A 113 11.65 3.84 9.73
N PRO A 114 11.06 4.95 10.19
CA PRO A 114 10.85 5.18 11.62
C PRO A 114 10.11 4.02 12.26
N GLU A 115 10.58 3.59 13.44
CA GLU A 115 10.04 2.42 14.16
C GLU A 115 8.55 2.53 14.43
N ASP A 116 8.08 3.72 14.82
CA ASP A 116 6.69 4.02 15.13
C ASP A 116 5.74 3.96 13.91
N ARG A 117 6.29 3.91 12.71
CA ARG A 117 5.54 3.73 11.45
C ARG A 117 5.48 2.29 10.98
N LEU A 118 6.28 1.41 11.56
CA LEU A 118 6.29 -0.01 11.22
C LEU A 118 5.17 -0.74 11.96
N ILE A 119 4.44 -1.57 11.22
CA ILE A 119 3.32 -2.34 11.78
C ILE A 119 3.69 -3.83 11.73
N PRO A 120 3.88 -4.50 12.88
CA PRO A 120 4.13 -5.94 12.92
C PRO A 120 3.02 -6.72 12.22
N LEU A 121 3.41 -7.68 11.38
CA LEU A 121 2.49 -8.53 10.64
C LEU A 121 2.73 -10.00 10.93
N PRO A 122 1.67 -10.82 10.98
CA PRO A 122 1.82 -12.26 10.95
C PRO A 122 2.52 -12.71 9.67
N LYS A 123 3.60 -13.50 9.78
CA LYS A 123 4.36 -14.03 8.63
C LYS A 123 3.48 -14.72 7.59
N LYS A 124 2.39 -15.38 8.05
CA LYS A 124 1.45 -16.11 7.18
C LYS A 124 0.73 -15.24 6.15
N LEU A 125 0.68 -13.91 6.34
CA LEU A 125 0.08 -13.00 5.37
C LEU A 125 0.89 -12.91 4.07
N GLY A 126 2.22 -13.10 4.13
CA GLY A 126 3.06 -13.04 2.93
C GLY A 126 2.80 -11.78 2.11
N SER A 127 2.59 -11.94 0.81
CA SER A 127 2.30 -10.82 -0.11
C SER A 127 0.97 -10.11 0.16
N GLU A 128 0.00 -10.75 0.82
CA GLU A 128 -1.28 -10.10 1.14
C GLU A 128 -1.12 -8.93 2.12
N GLY A 129 -0.02 -8.93 2.90
CA GLY A 129 0.29 -7.84 3.80
C GLY A 129 0.42 -6.47 3.13
N VAL A 130 0.72 -6.39 1.82
CA VAL A 130 0.76 -5.13 1.07
C VAL A 130 -0.60 -4.43 1.01
N LEU A 131 -1.69 -5.19 1.18
CA LEU A 131 -3.06 -4.67 1.16
C LEU A 131 -3.43 -3.88 2.43
N LEU A 132 -2.56 -3.85 3.45
CA LEU A 132 -2.89 -3.21 4.74
C LEU A 132 -3.27 -1.74 4.59
N ALA A 133 -2.56 -0.98 3.74
CA ALA A 133 -2.89 0.43 3.51
C ALA A 133 -4.28 0.61 2.88
N LEU A 134 -4.61 -0.21 1.87
CA LEU A 134 -5.92 -0.18 1.23
C LEU A 134 -7.03 -0.70 2.17
N ALA A 135 -6.74 -1.69 3.00
CA ALA A 135 -7.66 -2.17 4.03
C ALA A 135 -7.95 -1.09 5.07
N ALA A 136 -6.93 -0.35 5.51
CA ALA A 136 -7.10 0.80 6.39
C ALA A 136 -7.94 1.91 5.74
N THR A 137 -7.74 2.17 4.45
CA THR A 137 -8.55 3.12 3.67
C THR A 137 -10.01 2.69 3.61
N ALA A 138 -10.27 1.42 3.32
CA ALA A 138 -11.62 0.85 3.31
C ALA A 138 -12.29 0.94 4.70
N LEU A 139 -11.56 0.57 5.75
CA LEU A 139 -12.02 0.68 7.13
C LEU A 139 -12.34 2.13 7.51
N HIS A 140 -11.47 3.08 7.12
CA HIS A 140 -11.70 4.50 7.36
C HIS A 140 -12.99 4.99 6.68
N ALA A 141 -13.23 4.60 5.44
CA ALA A 141 -14.46 4.94 4.73
C ALA A 141 -15.71 4.42 5.46
N LEU A 142 -15.70 3.16 5.93
CA LEU A 142 -16.79 2.58 6.69
C LEU A 142 -17.04 3.34 8.00
N ARG A 143 -16.00 3.66 8.76
CA ARG A 143 -16.11 4.46 10.00
C ARG A 143 -16.63 5.87 9.77
N ARG A 144 -16.27 6.51 8.66
CA ARG A 144 -16.80 7.84 8.29
C ARG A 144 -18.31 7.82 7.98
N CYS A 145 -18.84 6.69 7.54
CA CYS A 145 -20.25 6.50 7.23
C CYS A 145 -21.04 5.85 8.39
N GLU A 146 -20.42 5.55 9.52
CA GLU A 146 -21.02 4.77 10.62
C GLU A 146 -22.35 5.33 11.11
N GLN A 147 -22.51 6.65 11.19
CA GLN A 147 -23.76 7.30 11.58
C GLN A 147 -24.91 7.13 10.57
N LYS A 148 -24.58 6.79 9.31
CA LYS A 148 -25.55 6.56 8.23
C LYS A 148 -25.83 5.07 8.02
N GLY A 149 -25.20 4.20 8.78
CA GLY A 149 -25.25 2.76 8.62
C GLY A 149 -24.24 2.21 7.60
N PRO A 150 -24.17 0.87 7.47
CA PRO A 150 -23.30 0.20 6.52
C PRO A 150 -23.69 0.52 5.07
N PRO A 151 -22.74 0.51 4.13
CA PRO A 151 -23.09 0.73 2.73
C PRO A 151 -23.94 -0.42 2.19
N GLU A 152 -25.07 -0.07 1.56
CA GLU A 152 -25.93 -1.02 0.87
C GLU A 152 -25.40 -1.35 -0.53
N LEU A 153 -24.73 -0.38 -1.17
CA LEU A 153 -24.18 -0.48 -2.52
C LEU A 153 -22.71 -0.03 -2.55
N ILE A 154 -21.88 -0.84 -3.22
CA ILE A 154 -20.50 -0.52 -3.55
C ILE A 154 -20.36 -0.51 -5.06
N ILE A 155 -19.82 0.57 -5.63
CA ILE A 155 -19.60 0.71 -7.07
C ILE A 155 -18.14 0.45 -7.38
N GLY A 156 -17.87 -0.62 -8.14
CA GLY A 156 -16.55 -1.12 -8.51
C GLY A 156 -16.09 -2.31 -7.66
N HIS A 157 -15.62 -3.37 -8.31
CA HIS A 157 -15.10 -4.60 -7.70
C HIS A 157 -13.59 -4.77 -7.92
N GLY A 158 -12.85 -3.64 -7.92
CA GLY A 158 -11.39 -3.64 -7.81
C GLY A 158 -10.95 -4.00 -6.40
N VAL A 159 -9.64 -3.93 -6.12
CA VAL A 159 -9.07 -4.30 -4.80
C VAL A 159 -9.77 -3.56 -3.65
N LEU A 160 -9.97 -2.25 -3.77
CA LEU A 160 -10.63 -1.45 -2.72
C LEU A 160 -12.11 -1.85 -2.55
N GLY A 161 -12.85 -2.06 -3.66
CA GLY A 161 -14.25 -2.51 -3.59
C GLY A 161 -14.41 -3.88 -2.94
N GLN A 162 -13.51 -4.81 -3.22
CA GLN A 162 -13.46 -6.12 -2.56
C GLN A 162 -13.19 -6.00 -1.06
N LEU A 163 -12.24 -5.14 -0.66
CA LEU A 163 -11.94 -4.88 0.75
C LEU A 163 -13.13 -4.24 1.46
N LEU A 164 -13.79 -3.26 0.84
CA LEU A 164 -15.00 -2.64 1.38
C LEU A 164 -16.12 -3.68 1.58
N ALA A 165 -16.40 -4.52 0.60
CA ALA A 165 -17.44 -5.54 0.70
C ALA A 165 -17.19 -6.54 1.84
N ARG A 166 -15.95 -7.04 1.93
CA ARG A 166 -15.56 -7.98 2.98
C ARG A 166 -15.56 -7.34 4.37
N LEU A 167 -15.03 -6.12 4.50
CA LEU A 167 -15.01 -5.40 5.78
C LEU A 167 -16.41 -5.00 6.23
N THR A 168 -17.31 -4.60 5.31
CA THR A 168 -18.72 -4.32 5.65
C THR A 168 -19.35 -5.55 6.31
N ARG A 169 -19.16 -6.72 5.71
CA ARG A 169 -19.69 -7.96 6.27
C ARG A 169 -19.09 -8.30 7.63
N ILE A 170 -17.77 -8.18 7.79
CA ILE A 170 -17.08 -8.54 9.04
C ILE A 170 -17.48 -7.59 10.17
N ILE A 171 -17.58 -6.29 9.89
CA ILE A 171 -17.79 -5.26 10.92
C ILE A 171 -19.28 -5.11 11.26
N HIS A 172 -20.14 -5.11 10.24
CA HIS A 172 -21.56 -4.80 10.41
C HIS A 172 -22.47 -6.03 10.30
N GLY A 173 -21.94 -7.21 9.89
CA GLY A 173 -22.75 -8.40 9.66
C GLY A 173 -23.71 -8.31 8.47
N THR A 174 -23.62 -7.24 7.68
CA THR A 174 -24.48 -6.99 6.51
C THR A 174 -23.75 -7.32 5.21
N ILE A 175 -24.50 -7.71 4.20
CA ILE A 175 -23.97 -8.07 2.89
C ILE A 175 -24.31 -6.94 1.93
N PRO A 176 -23.31 -6.15 1.47
CA PRO A 176 -23.55 -5.11 0.48
C PRO A 176 -23.76 -5.72 -0.90
N THR A 177 -24.48 -5.02 -1.77
CA THR A 177 -24.45 -5.29 -3.20
C THR A 177 -23.26 -4.60 -3.84
N VAL A 178 -22.63 -5.25 -4.81
CA VAL A 178 -21.52 -4.66 -5.56
C VAL A 178 -21.89 -4.56 -7.04
N TRP A 179 -21.71 -3.38 -7.62
CA TRP A 179 -21.82 -3.18 -9.06
C TRP A 179 -20.43 -3.17 -9.71
N GLU A 180 -20.24 -3.99 -10.73
CA GLU A 180 -19.01 -4.06 -11.52
C GLU A 180 -19.34 -4.24 -12.99
N ARG A 181 -18.82 -3.36 -13.82
CA ARG A 181 -19.03 -3.39 -15.25
C ARG A 181 -18.25 -4.51 -15.95
N ASP A 182 -17.00 -4.73 -15.50
CA ASP A 182 -16.09 -5.71 -16.10
C ASP A 182 -16.50 -7.15 -15.70
N PRO A 183 -16.94 -8.00 -16.65
CA PRO A 183 -17.29 -9.39 -16.35
C PRO A 183 -16.15 -10.18 -15.70
N ALA A 184 -14.89 -9.90 -16.06
CA ALA A 184 -13.72 -10.58 -15.49
C ALA A 184 -13.55 -10.30 -13.99
N ARG A 185 -14.16 -9.25 -13.47
CA ARG A 185 -14.16 -8.87 -12.05
C ARG A 185 -15.44 -9.26 -11.32
N ARG A 186 -16.26 -10.09 -11.92
CA ARG A 186 -17.48 -10.65 -11.32
C ARG A 186 -17.36 -12.17 -11.10
N PRO A 187 -16.40 -12.66 -10.29
CA PRO A 187 -16.20 -14.09 -10.07
C PRO A 187 -17.41 -14.70 -9.36
N ALA A 188 -17.70 -15.96 -9.68
CA ALA A 188 -18.67 -16.74 -8.95
C ALA A 188 -18.12 -17.23 -7.60
N GLY A 189 -19.01 -17.61 -6.68
CA GLY A 189 -18.63 -18.24 -5.41
C GLY A 189 -18.20 -17.28 -4.32
N LEU A 190 -18.44 -15.99 -4.49
CA LEU A 190 -18.30 -15.01 -3.40
C LEU A 190 -19.48 -15.14 -2.41
N ASP A 191 -19.23 -14.71 -1.20
CA ASP A 191 -20.24 -14.64 -0.12
C ASP A 191 -21.05 -13.33 -0.15
N TYR A 192 -20.98 -12.57 -1.25
CA TYR A 192 -21.78 -11.40 -1.59
C TYR A 192 -22.02 -11.34 -3.11
N ALA A 193 -23.07 -10.63 -3.49
CA ALA A 193 -23.47 -10.56 -4.89
C ALA A 193 -22.71 -9.43 -5.64
N VAL A 194 -22.25 -9.75 -6.83
CA VAL A 194 -21.62 -8.79 -7.77
C VAL A 194 -22.40 -8.81 -9.09
N TYR A 195 -23.01 -7.68 -9.43
CA TYR A 195 -23.86 -7.54 -10.61
C TYR A 195 -23.26 -6.56 -11.63
N ASP A 196 -23.64 -6.71 -12.89
CA ASP A 196 -23.70 -5.55 -13.77
C ASP A 196 -24.80 -4.61 -13.28
N ALA A 197 -24.55 -3.30 -13.25
CA ALA A 197 -25.53 -2.32 -12.78
C ALA A 197 -26.87 -2.47 -13.51
N CYS A 198 -26.86 -2.73 -14.83
CA CYS A 198 -28.05 -2.92 -15.65
C CYS A 198 -28.80 -4.24 -15.35
N GLN A 199 -28.23 -5.15 -14.58
CA GLN A 199 -28.80 -6.45 -14.23
C GLN A 199 -29.22 -6.54 -12.76
N ASP A 200 -29.00 -5.49 -11.97
CA ASP A 200 -29.44 -5.44 -10.58
C ASP A 200 -30.97 -5.25 -10.55
N PRO A 201 -31.73 -6.15 -9.91
CA PRO A 201 -33.20 -6.01 -9.80
C PRO A 201 -33.65 -4.77 -9.01
N ARG A 202 -32.73 -4.04 -8.38
CA ARG A 202 -32.98 -2.79 -7.65
C ARG A 202 -32.66 -1.54 -8.46
N HIS A 203 -32.35 -1.70 -9.76
CA HIS A 203 -31.97 -0.58 -10.63
C HIS A 203 -33.18 0.21 -11.16
N ASP A 204 -34.41 -0.20 -10.85
CA ASP A 204 -35.67 0.46 -11.25
C ASP A 204 -36.06 1.63 -10.31
#